data_cfbcb23b04faa21a813c072e17b6cca7
#
_entry.id   cfbcb23b04faa21a813c072e17b6cca7
#
_cell.length_a   1.000
_cell.length_b   1.000
_cell.length_c   1.000
_cell.angle_alpha   90.00
_cell.angle_beta   90.00
_cell.angle_gamma   90.00
#
_symmetry.space_group_name_H-M   'P 1'
#
loop_
_entity.id
_entity.type
_entity.pdbx_description
1 polymer ?
#
loop_
_entity_poly.entity_id
_entity_poly.type
_entity_poly.pdbx_seq_one_letter_code
_entity_poly.pdbx_strand_id
1 'polypeptide(L)'
;MGATNIALEKPPTEQKKLSLISFSGDFDKLVATFTLATGAAAIGYEVNIFFTFWGLDAIKKKQGRAFVGKGFLGKLFGFFMGGLKSAPVSRLNFLGLSPKIFRYLMRSKNVATLEELVEAAKVLEINLYACEMAMHILGLEKTDFIHEVKGVLGVATFLEISEGGRTIFI
;
A
#
# COMPACT_ATOMS: atom_id res chain seq x y z
N MET A 1 14.28 -19.91 55.61
CA MET A 1 13.80 -18.64 54.99
C MET A 1 13.98 -18.78 53.49
N GLY A 2 12.93 -19.16 52.79
CA GLY A 2 12.95 -19.33 51.33
C GLY A 2 12.69 -17.99 50.65
N ALA A 3 13.62 -17.52 49.88
CA ALA A 3 13.43 -16.37 49.01
C ALA A 3 12.56 -16.79 47.80
N THR A 4 11.31 -16.38 47.80
CA THR A 4 10.40 -16.56 46.66
C THR A 4 10.90 -15.66 45.52
N ASN A 5 11.47 -16.28 44.48
CA ASN A 5 11.84 -15.61 43.25
C ASN A 5 10.52 -15.27 42.49
N ILE A 6 10.06 -14.04 42.70
CA ILE A 6 8.96 -13.49 41.89
C ILE A 6 9.58 -13.17 40.51
N ALA A 7 9.45 -14.12 39.57
CA ALA A 7 9.71 -13.82 38.17
C ALA A 7 8.71 -12.72 37.76
N LEU A 8 9.22 -11.52 37.53
CA LEU A 8 8.44 -10.45 36.91
C LEU A 8 8.09 -10.93 35.49
N GLU A 9 6.89 -11.49 35.33
CA GLU A 9 6.31 -11.73 34.01
C GLU A 9 6.31 -10.38 33.28
N LYS A 10 7.11 -10.33 32.22
CA LYS A 10 7.13 -9.20 31.30
C LYS A 10 5.71 -9.09 30.74
N PRO A 11 5.02 -7.92 30.85
CA PRO A 11 3.69 -7.80 30.30
C PRO A 11 3.72 -8.20 28.82
N PRO A 12 2.66 -8.84 28.30
CA PRO A 12 2.61 -9.23 26.91
C PRO A 12 2.95 -7.99 26.08
N THR A 13 4.01 -8.09 25.28
CA THR A 13 4.44 -7.00 24.39
C THR A 13 3.27 -6.73 23.45
N GLU A 14 2.52 -5.64 23.69
CA GLU A 14 1.50 -5.18 22.73
C GLU A 14 2.16 -5.14 21.38
N GLN A 15 1.64 -5.92 20.44
CA GLN A 15 2.17 -5.98 19.09
C GLN A 15 2.03 -4.59 18.47
N LYS A 16 3.15 -3.94 18.23
CA LYS A 16 3.16 -2.60 17.65
C LYS A 16 2.50 -2.67 16.27
N LYS A 17 1.57 -1.78 16.00
CA LYS A 17 0.79 -1.76 14.77
C LYS A 17 0.95 -0.44 14.03
N LEU A 18 1.10 -0.51 12.71
CA LEU A 18 1.09 0.64 11.81
C LEU A 18 0.07 0.42 10.71
N SER A 19 -0.87 1.33 10.57
CA SER A 19 -1.86 1.34 9.48
C SER A 19 -1.61 2.54 8.57
N LEU A 20 -1.50 2.30 7.27
CA LEU A 20 -1.28 3.32 6.25
C LEU A 20 -2.51 3.42 5.36
N ILE A 21 -3.02 4.63 5.13
CA ILE A 21 -4.07 4.88 4.15
C ILE A 21 -3.40 5.47 2.91
N SER A 22 -3.31 4.66 1.85
CA SER A 22 -2.75 5.07 0.56
C SER A 22 -3.86 5.56 -0.35
N PHE A 23 -4.01 6.89 -0.44
CA PHE A 23 -5.02 7.55 -1.26
C PHE A 23 -4.52 7.80 -2.68
N SER A 24 -3.26 8.20 -2.81
CA SER A 24 -2.66 8.58 -4.09
C SER A 24 -2.03 7.40 -4.81
N GLY A 25 -2.19 7.38 -6.14
CA GLY A 25 -1.46 6.50 -7.05
C GLY A 25 -0.15 7.10 -7.58
N ASP A 26 0.27 8.27 -7.09
CA ASP A 26 1.50 8.93 -7.53
C ASP A 26 2.74 8.16 -7.08
N PHE A 27 3.75 8.12 -7.94
CA PHE A 27 4.98 7.35 -7.74
C PHE A 27 5.67 7.67 -6.41
N ASP A 28 5.87 8.96 -6.11
CA ASP A 28 6.54 9.43 -4.89
C ASP A 28 5.73 9.12 -3.62
N LYS A 29 4.39 9.19 -3.70
CA LYS A 29 3.49 8.80 -2.60
C LYS A 29 3.54 7.30 -2.34
N LEU A 30 3.52 6.49 -3.40
CA LEU A 30 3.65 5.05 -3.28
C LEU A 30 5.03 4.64 -2.73
N VAL A 31 6.12 5.28 -3.17
CA VAL A 31 7.45 5.06 -2.59
C VAL A 31 7.43 5.37 -1.09
N ALA A 32 6.83 6.49 -0.66
CA ALA A 32 6.71 6.83 0.75
C ALA A 32 5.90 5.79 1.53
N THR A 33 4.76 5.36 0.99
CA THR A 33 3.89 4.33 1.60
C THR A 33 4.66 3.03 1.82
N PHE A 34 5.30 2.49 0.78
CA PHE A 34 6.00 1.21 0.89
C PHE A 34 7.31 1.30 1.68
N THR A 35 8.01 2.45 1.66
CA THR A 35 9.19 2.67 2.51
C THR A 35 8.81 2.64 3.99
N LEU A 36 7.76 3.34 4.40
CA LEU A 36 7.27 3.32 5.77
C LEU A 36 6.78 1.93 6.17
N ALA A 37 6.03 1.27 5.28
CA ALA A 37 5.49 -0.06 5.52
C ALA A 37 6.61 -1.10 5.75
N THR A 38 7.56 -1.19 4.82
CA THR A 38 8.67 -2.16 4.90
C THR A 38 9.59 -1.86 6.07
N GLY A 39 9.88 -0.58 6.35
CA GLY A 39 10.68 -0.16 7.51
C GLY A 39 10.02 -0.54 8.83
N ALA A 40 8.70 -0.34 8.97
CA ALA A 40 7.96 -0.72 10.17
C ALA A 40 7.90 -2.25 10.33
N ALA A 41 7.61 -2.99 9.25
CA ALA A 41 7.58 -4.45 9.28
C ALA A 41 8.94 -5.04 9.65
N ALA A 42 10.05 -4.48 9.13
CA ALA A 42 11.41 -4.93 9.44
C ALA A 42 11.78 -4.80 10.93
N ILE A 43 11.14 -3.89 11.66
CA ILE A 43 11.32 -3.74 13.12
C ILE A 43 10.20 -4.37 13.95
N GLY A 44 9.41 -5.29 13.32
CA GLY A 44 8.45 -6.14 14.01
C GLY A 44 7.06 -5.52 14.24
N TYR A 45 6.68 -4.49 13.48
CA TYR A 45 5.30 -4.00 13.49
C TYR A 45 4.40 -4.91 12.65
N GLU A 46 3.16 -5.10 13.10
CA GLU A 46 2.08 -5.49 12.21
C GLU A 46 1.73 -4.30 11.31
N VAL A 47 1.80 -4.48 9.99
CA VAL A 47 1.58 -3.40 9.05
C VAL A 47 0.36 -3.68 8.19
N ASN A 48 -0.55 -2.70 8.13
CA ASN A 48 -1.76 -2.73 7.32
C ASN A 48 -1.74 -1.56 6.33
N ILE A 49 -1.95 -1.81 5.04
CA ILE A 49 -2.09 -0.76 4.03
C ILE A 49 -3.49 -0.84 3.44
N PHE A 50 -4.23 0.26 3.52
CA PHE A 50 -5.56 0.43 2.96
C PHE A 50 -5.50 1.31 1.73
N PHE A 51 -5.65 0.71 0.57
CA PHE A 51 -5.64 1.41 -0.70
C PHE A 51 -7.03 1.93 -1.03
N THR A 52 -7.14 3.23 -1.27
CA THR A 52 -8.40 3.88 -1.63
C THR A 52 -8.21 4.79 -2.83
N PHE A 53 -9.27 5.08 -3.57
CA PHE A 53 -9.25 5.92 -4.77
C PHE A 53 -8.09 5.57 -5.73
N TRP A 54 -7.20 6.54 -6.00
CA TRP A 54 -6.08 6.38 -6.93
C TRP A 54 -5.02 5.40 -6.41
N GLY A 55 -4.94 5.20 -5.09
CA GLY A 55 -4.06 4.21 -4.47
C GLY A 55 -4.38 2.77 -4.90
N LEU A 56 -5.64 2.45 -5.26
CA LEU A 56 -6.03 1.14 -5.77
C LEU A 56 -5.24 0.72 -7.02
N ASP A 57 -4.71 1.70 -7.77
CA ASP A 57 -3.92 1.43 -8.96
C ASP A 57 -2.62 0.67 -8.65
N ALA A 58 -2.07 0.86 -7.46
CA ALA A 58 -0.84 0.19 -7.01
C ALA A 58 -0.99 -1.34 -6.89
N ILE A 59 -2.20 -1.81 -6.58
CA ILE A 59 -2.49 -3.23 -6.32
C ILE A 59 -3.24 -3.94 -7.44
N LYS A 60 -3.39 -3.31 -8.63
CA LYS A 60 -4.02 -3.94 -9.79
C LYS A 60 -3.11 -4.99 -10.45
N LYS A 61 -3.70 -6.10 -10.90
CA LYS A 61 -3.00 -7.14 -11.68
C LYS A 61 -2.45 -6.61 -13.01
N LYS A 62 -3.29 -5.87 -13.74
CA LYS A 62 -2.93 -5.31 -15.04
C LYS A 62 -2.20 -4.00 -14.83
N GLN A 63 -0.93 -3.99 -15.13
CA GLN A 63 -0.08 -2.81 -15.11
C GLN A 63 -0.12 -2.14 -16.49
N GLY A 64 -0.28 -0.83 -16.50
CA GLY A 64 -0.43 -0.04 -17.73
C GLY A 64 -1.86 0.43 -17.95
N ARG A 65 -2.05 1.30 -18.97
CA ARG A 65 -3.37 1.83 -19.35
C ARG A 65 -4.20 0.71 -19.96
N ALA A 66 -5.12 0.16 -19.19
CA ALA A 66 -6.05 -0.88 -19.63
C ALA A 66 -7.49 -0.47 -19.33
N PHE A 67 -8.41 -0.86 -20.20
CA PHE A 67 -9.84 -0.67 -19.96
C PHE A 67 -10.33 -1.71 -18.93
N VAL A 68 -10.05 -1.42 -17.64
CA VAL A 68 -10.46 -2.24 -16.50
C VAL A 68 -11.64 -1.56 -15.82
N GLY A 69 -12.67 -2.34 -15.47
CA GLY A 69 -13.87 -1.85 -14.79
C GLY A 69 -15.14 -2.06 -15.61
N LYS A 70 -16.28 -2.12 -14.91
CA LYS A 70 -17.61 -2.29 -15.53
C LYS A 70 -18.19 -0.94 -15.96
N GLY A 71 -18.84 -0.93 -17.14
CA GLY A 71 -19.48 0.25 -17.70
C GLY A 71 -18.52 1.22 -18.40
N PHE A 72 -19.10 2.24 -19.06
CA PHE A 72 -18.33 3.23 -19.83
C PHE A 72 -17.38 4.06 -18.96
N LEU A 73 -17.85 4.54 -17.81
CA LEU A 73 -17.05 5.34 -16.87
C LEU A 73 -15.94 4.50 -16.23
N GLY A 74 -16.22 3.25 -15.81
CA GLY A 74 -15.22 2.36 -15.26
C GLY A 74 -14.08 2.06 -16.24
N LYS A 75 -14.40 1.85 -17.51
CA LYS A 75 -13.41 1.67 -18.59
C LYS A 75 -12.60 2.95 -18.83
N LEU A 76 -13.23 4.13 -18.79
CA LEU A 76 -12.56 5.42 -18.93
C LEU A 76 -11.58 5.65 -17.78
N PHE A 77 -11.99 5.43 -16.54
CA PHE A 77 -11.10 5.53 -15.37
C PHE A 77 -9.97 4.50 -15.44
N GLY A 78 -10.26 3.26 -15.83
CA GLY A 78 -9.24 2.23 -16.01
C GLY A 78 -8.17 2.60 -17.03
N PHE A 79 -8.54 3.35 -18.09
CA PHE A 79 -7.59 3.87 -19.09
C PHE A 79 -6.68 4.97 -18.50
N PHE A 80 -7.21 5.83 -17.63
CA PHE A 80 -6.42 6.87 -16.96
C PHE A 80 -5.56 6.30 -15.80
N MET A 81 -5.98 5.19 -15.21
CA MET A 81 -5.25 4.52 -14.13
C MET A 81 -4.23 3.55 -14.73
N GLY A 82 -2.98 3.95 -14.79
CA GLY A 82 -1.90 3.22 -15.49
C GLY A 82 -1.23 2.11 -14.69
N GLY A 83 -1.59 1.88 -13.43
CA GLY A 83 -0.96 0.93 -12.53
C GLY A 83 0.43 1.39 -12.04
N LEU A 84 1.05 0.57 -11.19
CA LEU A 84 2.33 0.87 -10.52
C LEU A 84 3.45 1.29 -11.48
N LYS A 85 3.52 0.68 -12.67
CA LYS A 85 4.55 0.97 -13.68
C LYS A 85 4.37 2.31 -14.39
N SER A 86 3.16 2.85 -14.40
CA SER A 86 2.79 4.10 -15.09
C SER A 86 2.46 5.23 -14.11
N ALA A 87 2.67 5.02 -12.80
CA ALA A 87 2.38 6.00 -11.77
C ALA A 87 3.09 7.34 -12.06
N PRO A 88 2.35 8.46 -12.18
CA PRO A 88 2.94 9.78 -12.41
C PRO A 88 3.69 10.26 -11.15
N VAL A 89 4.60 11.20 -11.30
CA VAL A 89 5.20 11.91 -10.16
C VAL A 89 4.34 13.14 -9.84
N SER A 90 4.01 13.36 -8.56
CA SER A 90 3.00 14.33 -8.13
C SER A 90 3.24 15.77 -8.56
N ARG A 91 4.50 16.23 -8.65
CA ARG A 91 4.85 17.63 -8.97
C ARG A 91 5.54 17.84 -10.33
N LEU A 92 6.11 16.81 -10.92
CA LEU A 92 6.92 16.91 -12.13
C LEU A 92 6.44 15.91 -13.18
N ASN A 93 5.29 16.18 -13.78
CA ASN A 93 4.77 15.31 -14.83
C ASN A 93 5.19 15.83 -16.21
N PHE A 94 6.48 15.76 -16.54
CA PHE A 94 6.99 16.02 -17.88
C PHE A 94 6.61 14.87 -18.83
N LEU A 95 5.38 14.89 -19.37
CA LEU A 95 4.92 13.93 -20.39
C LEU A 95 5.18 12.45 -20.05
N GLY A 96 5.19 12.08 -18.77
CA GLY A 96 5.46 10.69 -18.32
C GLY A 96 6.94 10.29 -18.28
N LEU A 97 7.88 11.21 -18.48
CA LEU A 97 9.32 10.94 -18.43
C LEU A 97 9.83 10.87 -16.97
N SER A 98 9.17 11.58 -16.06
CA SER A 98 9.57 11.72 -14.66
C SER A 98 9.73 10.41 -13.90
N PRO A 99 8.82 9.43 -13.98
CA PRO A 99 8.99 8.16 -13.27
C PRO A 99 10.23 7.38 -13.73
N LYS A 100 10.60 7.48 -15.01
CA LYS A 100 11.81 6.83 -15.54
C LYS A 100 13.08 7.46 -14.99
N ILE A 101 13.12 8.80 -14.93
CA ILE A 101 14.23 9.55 -14.35
C ILE A 101 14.38 9.23 -12.86
N PHE A 102 13.27 9.22 -12.10
CA PHE A 102 13.31 8.88 -10.67
C PHE A 102 13.80 7.45 -10.43
N ARG A 103 13.33 6.45 -11.19
CA ARG A 103 13.84 5.08 -11.09
C ARG A 103 15.34 5.00 -11.40
N TYR A 104 15.80 5.72 -12.41
CA TYR A 104 17.24 5.79 -12.72
C TYR A 104 18.02 6.40 -11.55
N LEU A 105 17.55 7.51 -10.99
CA LEU A 105 18.20 8.16 -9.85
C LEU A 105 18.21 7.24 -8.61
N MET A 106 17.12 6.56 -8.31
CA MET A 106 17.05 5.60 -7.19
C MET A 106 18.10 4.50 -7.36
N ARG A 107 18.17 3.88 -8.55
CA ARG A 107 19.17 2.85 -8.86
C ARG A 107 20.60 3.38 -8.78
N SER A 108 20.86 4.57 -9.32
CA SER A 108 22.20 5.18 -9.30
C SER A 108 22.70 5.52 -7.89
N LYS A 109 21.78 5.67 -6.94
CA LYS A 109 22.06 5.95 -5.51
C LYS A 109 21.91 4.73 -4.61
N ASN A 110 21.73 3.52 -5.17
CA ASN A 110 21.48 2.29 -4.45
C ASN A 110 20.26 2.39 -3.48
N VAL A 111 19.22 3.14 -3.88
CA VAL A 111 17.95 3.23 -3.18
C VAL A 111 16.98 2.26 -3.82
N ALA A 112 16.26 1.50 -3.00
CA ALA A 112 15.28 0.52 -3.46
C ALA A 112 14.20 1.18 -4.32
N THR A 113 13.95 0.63 -5.50
CA THR A 113 12.89 1.06 -6.41
C THR A 113 11.52 0.74 -5.86
N LEU A 114 10.46 1.35 -6.40
CA LEU A 114 9.10 1.05 -5.99
C LEU A 114 8.75 -0.43 -6.17
N GLU A 115 9.20 -1.03 -7.25
CA GLU A 115 9.00 -2.45 -7.54
C GLU A 115 9.68 -3.35 -6.48
N GLU A 116 10.91 -3.03 -6.09
CA GLU A 116 11.65 -3.74 -5.04
C GLU A 116 10.99 -3.57 -3.66
N LEU A 117 10.46 -2.38 -3.35
CA LEU A 117 9.72 -2.12 -2.11
C LEU A 117 8.41 -2.92 -2.06
N VAL A 118 7.69 -3.04 -3.18
CA VAL A 118 6.49 -3.88 -3.27
C VAL A 118 6.81 -5.35 -3.07
N GLU A 119 7.90 -5.86 -3.68
CA GLU A 119 8.33 -7.25 -3.45
C GLU A 119 8.75 -7.47 -1.99
N ALA A 120 9.48 -6.52 -1.39
CA ALA A 120 9.81 -6.58 0.03
C ALA A 120 8.55 -6.60 0.92
N ALA A 121 7.52 -5.83 0.57
CA ALA A 121 6.24 -5.83 1.29
C ALA A 121 5.55 -7.20 1.27
N LYS A 122 5.64 -7.94 0.15
CA LYS A 122 5.13 -9.31 0.05
C LYS A 122 5.91 -10.27 0.95
N VAL A 123 7.24 -10.21 0.89
CA VAL A 123 8.13 -11.07 1.71
C VAL A 123 7.94 -10.81 3.20
N LEU A 124 7.70 -9.57 3.58
CA LEU A 124 7.42 -9.16 4.97
C LEU A 124 5.96 -9.36 5.39
N GLU A 125 5.15 -10.00 4.54
CA GLU A 125 3.74 -10.34 4.79
C GLU A 125 2.87 -9.14 5.21
N ILE A 126 3.17 -7.95 4.64
CA ILE A 126 2.39 -6.75 4.89
C ILE A 126 0.95 -6.94 4.40
N ASN A 127 -0.02 -6.58 5.24
CA ASN A 127 -1.43 -6.74 4.94
C ASN A 127 -1.91 -5.67 3.96
N LEU A 128 -2.34 -6.06 2.77
CA LEU A 128 -2.86 -5.17 1.74
C LEU A 128 -4.39 -5.29 1.68
N TYR A 129 -5.09 -4.18 1.79
CA TYR A 129 -6.55 -4.11 1.74
C TYR A 129 -7.02 -3.11 0.69
N ALA A 130 -8.11 -3.43 -0.01
CA ALA A 130 -8.76 -2.55 -0.97
C ALA A 130 -10.00 -1.91 -0.35
N CYS A 131 -10.21 -0.62 -0.60
CA CYS A 131 -11.38 0.12 -0.13
C CYS A 131 -12.61 -0.23 -0.98
N GLU A 132 -13.65 -0.82 -0.36
CA GLU A 132 -14.89 -1.22 -1.01
C GLU A 132 -15.58 -0.05 -1.71
N MET A 133 -15.74 1.09 -1.02
CA MET A 133 -16.37 2.28 -1.58
C MET A 133 -15.67 2.77 -2.84
N ALA A 134 -14.34 2.88 -2.79
CA ALA A 134 -13.56 3.35 -3.93
C ALA A 134 -13.61 2.36 -5.12
N MET A 135 -13.62 1.06 -4.83
CA MET A 135 -13.83 0.02 -5.86
C MET A 135 -15.16 0.19 -6.58
N HIS A 136 -16.25 0.39 -5.83
CA HIS A 136 -17.58 0.60 -6.41
C HIS A 136 -17.63 1.84 -7.31
N ILE A 137 -17.05 2.96 -6.85
CA ILE A 137 -16.98 4.21 -7.62
C ILE A 137 -16.21 4.02 -8.93
N LEU A 138 -15.07 3.31 -8.86
CA LEU A 138 -14.19 3.10 -10.01
C LEU A 138 -14.59 1.89 -10.88
N GLY A 139 -15.62 1.15 -10.48
CA GLY A 139 -16.12 -0.03 -11.20
C GLY A 139 -15.14 -1.20 -11.19
N LEU A 140 -14.32 -1.31 -10.13
CA LEU A 140 -13.34 -2.39 -9.95
C LEU A 140 -13.95 -3.56 -9.18
N GLU A 141 -13.44 -4.75 -9.45
CA GLU A 141 -13.78 -5.98 -8.72
C GLU A 141 -12.55 -6.55 -7.99
N LYS A 142 -12.78 -7.40 -6.99
CA LYS A 142 -11.68 -8.08 -6.27
C LYS A 142 -10.75 -8.85 -7.22
N THR A 143 -11.30 -9.38 -8.30
CA THR A 143 -10.55 -10.10 -9.34
C THR A 143 -9.57 -9.25 -10.13
N ASP A 144 -9.71 -7.92 -10.09
CA ASP A 144 -8.80 -6.98 -10.75
C ASP A 144 -7.48 -6.77 -9.99
N PHE A 145 -7.44 -7.17 -8.71
CA PHE A 145 -6.27 -6.97 -7.85
C PHE A 145 -5.34 -8.18 -7.81
N ILE A 146 -4.10 -7.92 -7.44
CA ILE A 146 -3.09 -8.95 -7.18
C ILE A 146 -3.56 -9.88 -6.05
N HIS A 147 -3.07 -11.11 -6.04
CA HIS A 147 -3.56 -12.13 -5.09
C HIS A 147 -3.11 -11.87 -3.64
N GLU A 148 -2.09 -11.04 -3.44
CA GLU A 148 -1.60 -10.60 -2.13
C GLU A 148 -2.57 -9.67 -1.39
N VAL A 149 -3.60 -9.15 -2.08
CA VAL A 149 -4.66 -8.37 -1.43
C VAL A 149 -5.49 -9.30 -0.56
N LYS A 150 -5.34 -9.17 0.75
CA LYS A 150 -6.02 -10.01 1.75
C LYS A 150 -7.54 -9.89 1.69
N GLY A 151 -8.03 -8.66 1.47
CA GLY A 151 -9.47 -8.43 1.45
C GLY A 151 -9.88 -7.08 0.91
N VAL A 152 -11.19 -6.98 0.69
CA VAL A 152 -11.90 -5.74 0.42
C VAL A 152 -12.59 -5.34 1.71
N LEU A 153 -12.38 -4.13 2.19
CA LEU A 153 -12.87 -3.66 3.48
C LEU A 153 -13.64 -2.34 3.33
N GLY A 154 -14.68 -2.19 4.12
CA GLY A 154 -15.26 -0.89 4.45
C GLY A 154 -14.35 -0.10 5.41
N VAL A 155 -14.55 1.21 5.47
CA VAL A 155 -13.74 2.11 6.34
C VAL A 155 -13.84 1.72 7.82
N ALA A 156 -15.04 1.37 8.30
CA ALA A 156 -15.24 0.99 9.70
C ALA A 156 -14.40 -0.24 10.07
N THR A 157 -14.44 -1.30 9.28
CA THR A 157 -13.64 -2.51 9.51
C THR A 157 -12.14 -2.23 9.46
N PHE A 158 -11.69 -1.34 8.55
CA PHE A 158 -10.29 -0.96 8.52
C PHE A 158 -9.87 -0.20 9.79
N LEU A 159 -10.72 0.69 10.31
CA LEU A 159 -10.45 1.41 11.56
C LEU A 159 -10.40 0.45 12.76
N GLU A 160 -11.28 -0.54 12.83
CA GLU A 160 -11.23 -1.61 13.85
C GLU A 160 -9.90 -2.39 13.80
N ILE A 161 -9.45 -2.79 12.61
CA ILE A 161 -8.16 -3.46 12.43
C ILE A 161 -6.99 -2.55 12.88
N SER A 162 -7.15 -1.23 12.72
CA SER A 162 -6.11 -0.23 13.03
C SER A 162 -6.08 0.15 14.51
N GLU A 163 -7.04 -0.31 15.31
CA GLU A 163 -7.14 0.04 16.72
C GLU A 163 -5.89 -0.37 17.49
N GLY A 164 -5.49 0.46 18.45
CA GLY A 164 -4.27 0.28 19.24
C GLY A 164 -2.97 0.61 18.49
N GLY A 165 -3.04 0.95 17.20
CA GLY A 165 -1.89 1.31 16.37
C GLY A 165 -1.81 2.79 16.00
N ARG A 166 -0.84 3.11 15.16
CA ARG A 166 -0.72 4.43 14.52
C ARG A 166 -1.31 4.37 13.13
N THR A 167 -2.09 5.37 12.75
CA THR A 167 -2.64 5.51 11.40
C THR A 167 -2.04 6.73 10.70
N ILE A 168 -1.54 6.55 9.48
CA ILE A 168 -0.94 7.60 8.65
C ILE A 168 -1.67 7.64 7.30
N PHE A 169 -2.02 8.82 6.84
CA PHE A 169 -2.65 9.07 5.55
C PHE A 169 -1.62 9.64 4.57
N ILE A 170 -1.52 9.06 3.33
CA ILE A 170 -0.55 9.42 2.28
C ILE A 170 -1.24 9.60 0.93
#